data_918d7f9545c7f1b88b18a6773eefff16
#
_entry.id   918d7f9545c7f1b88b18a6773eefff16
#
_cell.length_a   1.000
_cell.length_b   1.000
_cell.length_c   1.000
_cell.angle_alpha   90.00
_cell.angle_beta   90.00
_cell.angle_gamma   90.00
#
_symmetry.space_group_name_H-M   'P 1'
#
loop_
_entity.id
_entity.type
_entity.pdbx_description
1 polymer ?
#
loop_
_entity_poly.entity_id
_entity_poly.type
_entity_poly.pdbx_seq_one_letter_code
_entity_poly.pdbx_strand_id
1 'polypeptide(L)'
;MKIQAAFLLISLVLLPALSSHADTVQTTANGIKYPIGLKNWRVISSSFRTDNNTQRVILGNSLAINASRSGKTNPWPNGAILAKLVWKNSQHPQWNKAIVPGEFVHSEIMIRDSSKYTSTGGWGFARWIGETQQPYGEKKSFAQECFACHKHAKDSHFVFTKPATIP
;
A
#
# COMPACT_ATOMS: atom_id res chain seq x y z
N MET A 1 -14.33 -38.43 67.57
CA MET A 1 -13.30 -37.73 66.74
C MET A 1 -13.73 -37.85 65.31
N LYS A 2 -14.32 -36.77 64.70
CA LYS A 2 -14.77 -36.77 63.29
C LYS A 2 -13.74 -35.97 62.47
N ILE A 3 -13.05 -36.63 61.54
CA ILE A 3 -12.10 -36.00 60.65
C ILE A 3 -12.89 -35.52 59.43
N GLN A 4 -12.97 -34.19 59.24
CA GLN A 4 -13.53 -33.57 58.02
C GLN A 4 -12.40 -33.44 56.98
N ALA A 5 -12.58 -34.14 55.88
CA ALA A 5 -11.70 -33.98 54.70
C ALA A 5 -12.18 -32.77 53.89
N ALA A 6 -11.32 -31.74 53.76
CA ALA A 6 -11.57 -30.60 52.90
C ALA A 6 -11.11 -30.92 51.46
N PHE A 7 -12.03 -30.98 50.52
CA PHE A 7 -11.74 -31.08 49.09
C PHE A 7 -11.39 -29.70 48.54
N LEU A 8 -10.13 -29.55 48.09
CA LEU A 8 -9.67 -28.37 47.42
C LEU A 8 -10.03 -28.49 45.92
N LEU A 9 -11.01 -27.71 45.48
CA LEU A 9 -11.36 -27.58 44.06
C LEU A 9 -10.35 -26.67 43.37
N ILE A 10 -9.45 -27.23 42.57
CA ILE A 10 -8.54 -26.49 41.71
C ILE A 10 -9.32 -26.13 40.44
N SER A 11 -9.72 -24.87 40.31
CA SER A 11 -10.32 -24.31 39.08
C SER A 11 -9.24 -24.10 38.03
N LEU A 12 -9.25 -24.93 37.00
CA LEU A 12 -8.37 -24.78 35.82
C LEU A 12 -8.90 -23.61 34.96
N VAL A 13 -8.26 -22.47 35.05
CA VAL A 13 -8.56 -21.29 34.19
C VAL A 13 -7.96 -21.56 32.80
N LEU A 14 -8.81 -21.91 31.83
CA LEU A 14 -8.45 -21.93 30.42
C LEU A 14 -8.29 -20.48 29.92
N LEU A 15 -7.06 -20.02 29.75
CA LEU A 15 -6.75 -18.80 29.04
C LEU A 15 -6.97 -19.01 27.54
N PRO A 16 -7.78 -18.17 26.86
CA PRO A 16 -7.89 -18.24 25.41
C PRO A 16 -6.54 -17.93 24.76
N ALA A 17 -6.04 -18.81 23.92
CA ALA A 17 -4.86 -18.56 23.10
C ALA A 17 -5.20 -17.42 22.12
N LEU A 18 -4.59 -16.27 22.32
CA LEU A 18 -4.56 -15.18 21.33
C LEU A 18 -3.79 -15.67 20.12
N SER A 19 -4.52 -16.13 19.09
CA SER A 19 -3.95 -16.42 17.78
C SER A 19 -3.46 -15.09 17.20
N SER A 20 -2.17 -14.81 17.30
CA SER A 20 -1.53 -13.75 16.52
C SER A 20 -1.60 -14.17 15.05
N HIS A 21 -2.53 -13.63 14.28
CA HIS A 21 -2.46 -13.66 12.82
C HIS A 21 -1.23 -12.82 12.46
N ALA A 22 -0.11 -13.48 12.24
CA ALA A 22 1.01 -12.86 11.54
C ALA A 22 0.47 -12.47 10.16
N ASP A 23 0.40 -11.16 9.86
CA ASP A 23 0.10 -10.65 8.52
C ASP A 23 1.08 -11.31 7.55
N THR A 24 0.65 -12.37 6.86
CA THR A 24 1.47 -13.05 5.86
C THR A 24 1.76 -12.06 4.75
N VAL A 25 3.02 -11.67 4.63
CA VAL A 25 3.46 -10.71 3.62
C VAL A 25 3.19 -11.31 2.24
N GLN A 26 2.19 -10.78 1.55
CA GLN A 26 1.81 -11.21 0.21
C GLN A 26 2.90 -10.81 -0.80
N THR A 27 3.31 -11.75 -1.66
CA THR A 27 4.35 -11.55 -2.67
C THR A 27 3.75 -11.68 -4.06
N THR A 28 4.03 -10.72 -4.95
CA THR A 28 3.62 -10.78 -6.36
C THR A 28 4.51 -11.72 -7.18
N ALA A 29 4.05 -12.13 -8.37
CA ALA A 29 4.77 -13.06 -9.25
C ALA A 29 6.19 -12.58 -9.65
N ASN A 30 6.44 -11.26 -9.65
CA ASN A 30 7.77 -10.68 -9.89
C ASN A 30 8.63 -10.51 -8.62
N GLY A 31 8.18 -11.06 -7.48
CA GLY A 31 8.95 -11.10 -6.24
C GLY A 31 8.90 -9.83 -5.39
N ILE A 32 8.04 -8.87 -5.71
CA ILE A 32 7.83 -7.69 -4.87
C ILE A 32 6.88 -8.06 -3.73
N LYS A 33 7.32 -7.80 -2.49
CA LYS A 33 6.53 -8.03 -1.27
C LYS A 33 5.67 -6.81 -0.96
N TYR A 34 4.51 -7.04 -0.36
CA TYR A 34 3.69 -5.95 0.19
C TYR A 34 4.47 -5.23 1.30
N PRO A 35 4.58 -3.89 1.26
CA PRO A 35 5.42 -3.17 2.21
C PRO A 35 4.88 -3.26 3.63
N ILE A 36 5.68 -3.77 4.55
CA ILE A 36 5.37 -3.77 5.98
C ILE A 36 5.26 -2.32 6.47
N GLY A 37 4.26 -2.05 7.30
CA GLY A 37 4.07 -0.72 7.90
C GLY A 37 3.54 0.35 6.95
N LEU A 38 3.08 0.00 5.75
CA LEU A 38 2.52 0.93 4.76
C LEU A 38 1.44 1.83 5.38
N LYS A 39 0.63 1.33 6.30
CA LYS A 39 -0.41 2.09 7.01
C LYS A 39 0.11 3.33 7.76
N ASN A 40 1.39 3.33 8.13
CA ASN A 40 2.05 4.42 8.86
C ASN A 40 2.85 5.36 7.93
N TRP A 41 2.78 5.16 6.60
CA TRP A 41 3.49 6.02 5.67
C TRP A 41 2.80 7.37 5.51
N ARG A 42 3.60 8.37 5.15
CA ARG A 42 3.12 9.74 4.98
C ARG A 42 2.60 9.97 3.57
N VAL A 43 1.62 10.87 3.47
CA VAL A 43 1.02 11.28 2.19
C VAL A 43 2.02 12.13 1.40
N ILE A 44 2.17 11.81 0.12
CA ILE A 44 2.85 12.63 -0.90
C ILE A 44 1.83 13.47 -1.64
N SER A 45 0.70 12.87 -2.03
CA SER A 45 -0.33 13.53 -2.82
C SER A 45 -1.65 12.76 -2.77
N SER A 46 -2.70 13.39 -3.27
CA SER A 46 -3.97 12.73 -3.54
C SER A 46 -4.46 13.11 -4.94
N SER A 47 -5.34 12.32 -5.51
CA SER A 47 -5.99 12.64 -6.78
C SER A 47 -7.35 11.97 -6.90
N PHE A 48 -8.19 12.60 -7.70
CA PHE A 48 -9.50 12.11 -8.10
C PHE A 48 -9.50 11.80 -9.60
N ARG A 49 -10.04 10.68 -10.01
CA ARG A 49 -10.23 10.34 -11.42
C ARG A 49 -11.71 10.33 -11.79
N THR A 50 -12.05 11.21 -12.72
CA THR A 50 -13.43 11.35 -13.22
C THR A 50 -13.83 10.23 -14.19
N ASP A 51 -12.86 9.70 -14.93
CA ASP A 51 -13.07 8.68 -15.96
C ASP A 51 -13.48 7.31 -15.40
N ASN A 52 -13.06 6.98 -14.18
CA ASN A 52 -13.40 5.71 -13.52
C ASN A 52 -13.95 5.87 -12.10
N ASN A 53 -14.28 7.11 -11.72
CA ASN A 53 -14.93 7.47 -10.47
C ASN A 53 -14.20 6.91 -9.23
N THR A 54 -12.87 7.17 -9.13
CA THR A 54 -12.03 6.70 -8.03
C THR A 54 -11.24 7.82 -7.37
N GLN A 55 -11.01 7.68 -6.07
CA GLN A 55 -10.07 8.49 -5.29
C GLN A 55 -8.80 7.72 -5.03
N ARG A 56 -7.70 8.47 -4.90
CA ARG A 56 -6.38 7.93 -4.65
C ARG A 56 -5.62 8.75 -3.64
N VAL A 57 -4.86 8.05 -2.81
CA VAL A 57 -3.83 8.64 -1.98
C VAL A 57 -2.50 8.00 -2.35
N ILE A 58 -1.48 8.82 -2.51
CA ILE A 58 -0.10 8.37 -2.75
C ILE A 58 0.69 8.57 -1.48
N LEU A 59 1.15 7.46 -0.92
CA LEU A 59 2.01 7.41 0.25
C LEU A 59 3.46 7.19 -0.18
N GLY A 60 4.40 7.54 0.68
CA GLY A 60 5.82 7.27 0.46
C GLY A 60 6.53 6.73 1.69
N ASN A 61 7.52 5.87 1.47
CA ASN A 61 8.48 5.56 2.50
C ASN A 61 9.34 6.80 2.84
N SER A 62 10.17 6.74 3.87
CA SER A 62 10.96 7.91 4.32
C SER A 62 11.83 8.51 3.22
N LEU A 63 12.40 7.68 2.33
CA LEU A 63 13.21 8.17 1.19
C LEU A 63 12.35 8.93 0.18
N ALA A 64 11.19 8.40 -0.19
CA ALA A 64 10.26 9.05 -1.11
C ALA A 64 9.72 10.37 -0.51
N ILE A 65 9.38 10.39 0.77
CA ILE A 65 8.92 11.60 1.45
C ILE A 65 10.00 12.67 1.47
N ASN A 66 11.25 12.32 1.80
CA ASN A 66 12.35 13.27 1.84
C ASN A 66 12.64 13.84 0.44
N ALA A 67 12.65 12.99 -0.60
CA ALA A 67 12.80 13.40 -1.99
C ALA A 67 11.67 14.36 -2.43
N SER A 68 10.43 14.00 -2.12
CA SER A 68 9.24 14.79 -2.42
C SER A 68 9.31 16.19 -1.81
N ARG A 69 9.63 16.29 -0.52
CA ARG A 69 9.70 17.55 0.21
C ARG A 69 10.87 18.46 -0.19
N SER A 70 11.98 17.88 -0.64
CA SER A 70 13.17 18.61 -1.10
C SER A 70 13.16 18.91 -2.61
N GLY A 71 12.08 18.54 -3.34
CA GLY A 71 12.00 18.71 -4.78
C GLY A 71 12.92 17.78 -5.59
N LYS A 72 13.56 16.80 -4.95
CA LYS A 72 14.51 15.87 -5.57
C LYS A 72 13.80 14.61 -6.09
N THR A 73 12.86 14.79 -7.00
CA THR A 73 12.01 13.71 -7.56
C THR A 73 12.35 13.37 -9.01
N ASN A 74 13.32 14.05 -9.63
CA ASN A 74 13.76 13.77 -10.98
C ASN A 74 15.29 13.79 -11.07
N PRO A 75 15.96 12.63 -10.92
CA PRO A 75 15.40 11.31 -10.67
C PRO A 75 14.99 11.08 -9.20
N TRP A 76 14.03 10.20 -9.00
CA TRP A 76 13.76 9.66 -7.66
C TRP A 76 14.94 8.82 -7.18
N PRO A 77 15.31 8.90 -5.89
CA PRO A 77 16.45 8.14 -5.36
C PRO A 77 16.16 6.63 -5.32
N ASN A 78 17.18 5.81 -5.53
CA ASN A 78 17.07 4.36 -5.34
C ASN A 78 16.61 4.04 -3.90
N GLY A 79 15.72 3.05 -3.76
CA GLY A 79 15.06 2.72 -2.51
C GLY A 79 13.81 3.57 -2.20
N ALA A 80 13.49 4.60 -2.99
CA ALA A 80 12.21 5.29 -2.87
C ALA A 80 11.07 4.32 -3.23
N ILE A 81 10.02 4.30 -2.40
CA ILE A 81 8.82 3.50 -2.64
C ILE A 81 7.61 4.44 -2.60
N LEU A 82 6.81 4.37 -3.65
CA LEU A 82 5.54 5.06 -3.79
C LEU A 82 4.42 4.02 -3.70
N ALA A 83 3.45 4.26 -2.84
CA ALA A 83 2.28 3.41 -2.68
C ALA A 83 1.02 4.18 -3.03
N LYS A 84 0.29 3.72 -4.05
CA LYS A 84 -1.00 4.27 -4.43
C LYS A 84 -2.11 3.40 -3.87
N LEU A 85 -2.96 3.96 -3.03
CA LEU A 85 -4.17 3.32 -2.52
C LEU A 85 -5.38 3.89 -3.25
N VAL A 86 -6.28 3.03 -3.71
CA VAL A 86 -7.41 3.40 -4.57
C VAL A 86 -8.73 2.93 -3.98
N TRP A 87 -9.70 3.84 -3.92
CA TRP A 87 -11.08 3.57 -3.50
C TRP A 87 -12.07 4.02 -4.58
N LYS A 88 -13.23 3.37 -4.62
CA LYS A 88 -14.40 3.93 -5.29
C LYS A 88 -14.84 5.20 -4.57
N ASN A 89 -15.40 6.14 -5.33
CA ASN A 89 -16.04 7.29 -4.71
C ASN A 89 -17.37 6.87 -4.07
N SER A 90 -17.64 7.41 -2.92
CA SER A 90 -18.91 7.26 -2.22
C SER A 90 -19.41 8.63 -1.77
N GLN A 91 -20.73 8.82 -1.85
CA GLN A 91 -21.37 10.01 -1.30
C GLN A 91 -21.26 10.00 0.22
N HIS A 92 -20.85 11.11 0.82
CA HIS A 92 -20.86 11.24 2.29
C HIS A 92 -22.30 11.17 2.81
N PRO A 93 -22.63 10.30 3.79
CA PRO A 93 -24.03 10.05 4.20
C PRO A 93 -24.69 11.27 4.86
N GLN A 94 -23.92 12.15 5.46
CA GLN A 94 -24.41 13.34 6.19
C GLN A 94 -24.06 14.66 5.50
N TRP A 95 -23.34 14.63 4.39
CA TRP A 95 -22.92 15.84 3.68
C TRP A 95 -22.96 15.62 2.17
N ASN A 96 -24.08 15.95 1.55
CA ASN A 96 -24.37 15.69 0.14
C ASN A 96 -23.46 16.42 -0.87
N LYS A 97 -22.61 17.34 -0.43
CA LYS A 97 -21.61 18.01 -1.28
C LYS A 97 -20.21 17.38 -1.14
N ALA A 98 -20.04 16.37 -0.28
CA ALA A 98 -18.77 15.72 -0.07
C ALA A 98 -18.75 14.31 -0.67
N ILE A 99 -17.66 13.99 -1.35
CA ILE A 99 -17.34 12.65 -1.83
C ILE A 99 -16.22 12.09 -0.96
N VAL A 100 -16.41 10.89 -0.46
CA VAL A 100 -15.48 10.20 0.44
C VAL A 100 -15.01 8.87 -0.15
N PRO A 101 -13.91 8.30 0.35
CA PRO A 101 -13.51 6.94 0.01
C PRO A 101 -14.61 5.95 0.39
N GLY A 102 -15.04 5.13 -0.58
CA GLY A 102 -15.94 4.00 -0.38
C GLY A 102 -15.20 2.67 -0.39
N GLU A 103 -15.63 1.73 -1.20
CA GLU A 103 -15.01 0.41 -1.36
C GLU A 103 -13.53 0.53 -1.77
N PHE A 104 -12.65 -0.19 -1.06
CA PHE A 104 -11.24 -0.29 -1.41
C PHE A 104 -11.06 -1.15 -2.67
N VAL A 105 -10.36 -0.63 -3.67
CA VAL A 105 -10.18 -1.33 -4.96
C VAL A 105 -8.86 -2.07 -5.01
N HIS A 106 -7.76 -1.37 -4.79
CA HIS A 106 -6.42 -1.96 -4.84
C HIS A 106 -5.35 -1.02 -4.26
N SER A 107 -4.21 -1.62 -3.94
CA SER A 107 -2.94 -0.92 -3.73
C SER A 107 -1.98 -1.19 -4.89
N GLU A 108 -1.23 -0.17 -5.29
CA GLU A 108 -0.16 -0.27 -6.31
C GLU A 108 1.13 0.31 -5.74
N ILE A 109 2.22 -0.40 -5.98
CA ILE A 109 3.54 -0.05 -5.47
C ILE A 109 4.49 0.17 -6.63
N MET A 110 5.26 1.26 -6.55
CA MET A 110 6.43 1.52 -7.38
C MET A 110 7.67 1.55 -6.49
N ILE A 111 8.67 0.72 -6.80
CA ILE A 111 9.95 0.68 -6.07
C ILE A 111 11.05 1.12 -7.00
N ARG A 112 11.79 2.15 -6.61
CA ARG A 112 12.94 2.65 -7.37
C ARG A 112 14.18 1.78 -7.11
N ASP A 113 14.68 1.13 -8.16
CA ASP A 113 15.99 0.49 -8.20
C ASP A 113 16.47 0.47 -9.65
N SER A 114 17.37 1.39 -9.97
CA SER A 114 17.85 1.62 -11.33
C SER A 114 18.67 0.45 -11.91
N SER A 115 19.25 -0.38 -11.06
CA SER A 115 20.03 -1.54 -11.47
C SER A 115 19.15 -2.78 -11.71
N LYS A 116 18.15 -2.97 -10.86
CA LYS A 116 17.27 -4.14 -10.89
C LYS A 116 16.17 -4.05 -11.94
N TYR A 117 15.60 -2.87 -12.16
CA TYR A 117 14.42 -2.68 -13.01
C TYR A 117 14.71 -1.91 -14.29
N THR A 118 15.83 -2.22 -14.96
CA THR A 118 16.31 -1.53 -16.18
C THR A 118 15.29 -1.54 -17.31
N SER A 119 14.58 -2.67 -17.51
CA SER A 119 13.56 -2.84 -18.56
C SER A 119 12.27 -2.02 -18.34
N THR A 120 12.11 -1.43 -17.16
CA THR A 120 10.94 -0.63 -16.78
C THR A 120 11.35 0.76 -16.27
N GLY A 121 12.41 1.32 -16.86
CA GLY A 121 12.89 2.66 -16.52
C GLY A 121 13.46 2.78 -15.09
N GLY A 122 13.87 1.65 -14.50
CA GLY A 122 14.39 1.58 -13.13
C GLY A 122 13.33 1.51 -12.03
N TRP A 123 12.08 1.15 -12.38
CA TRP A 123 10.98 1.01 -11.46
C TRP A 123 10.41 -0.42 -11.44
N GLY A 124 10.35 -1.01 -10.27
CA GLY A 124 9.56 -2.20 -10.03
C GLY A 124 8.10 -1.83 -9.79
N PHE A 125 7.17 -2.61 -10.37
CA PHE A 125 5.73 -2.39 -10.24
C PHE A 125 5.07 -3.60 -9.59
N ALA A 126 4.15 -3.36 -8.67
CA ALA A 126 3.34 -4.39 -8.03
C ALA A 126 1.93 -3.88 -7.73
N ARG A 127 0.94 -4.78 -7.71
CA ARG A 127 -0.45 -4.47 -7.38
C ARG A 127 -1.05 -5.57 -6.53
N TRP A 128 -1.92 -5.19 -5.61
CA TRP A 128 -2.74 -6.09 -4.80
C TRP A 128 -4.19 -5.64 -4.82
N ILE A 129 -5.11 -6.58 -5.00
CA ILE A 129 -6.54 -6.32 -5.20
C ILE A 129 -7.30 -6.52 -3.90
N GLY A 130 -8.23 -5.60 -3.64
CA GLY A 130 -9.20 -5.67 -2.54
C GLY A 130 -8.56 -5.60 -1.15
N GLU A 131 -9.39 -5.67 -0.13
CA GLU A 131 -8.97 -5.62 1.27
C GLU A 131 -8.14 -6.84 1.69
N THR A 132 -8.38 -7.98 1.05
CA THR A 132 -7.61 -9.21 1.26
C THR A 132 -6.23 -9.18 0.60
N GLN A 133 -5.92 -8.13 -0.14
CA GLN A 133 -4.62 -7.88 -0.75
C GLN A 133 -4.11 -9.06 -1.59
N GLN A 134 -4.95 -9.58 -2.48
CA GLN A 134 -4.57 -10.62 -3.42
C GLN A 134 -3.57 -10.08 -4.44
N PRO A 135 -2.37 -10.69 -4.57
CA PRO A 135 -1.40 -10.26 -5.58
C PRO A 135 -2.00 -10.32 -6.99
N TYR A 136 -1.82 -9.22 -7.72
CA TYR A 136 -2.26 -9.12 -9.13
C TYR A 136 -1.15 -9.60 -10.07
N GLY A 137 -1.56 -10.31 -11.13
CA GLY A 137 -0.69 -10.78 -12.19
C GLY A 137 -0.02 -12.12 -11.89
N GLU A 138 -0.32 -13.12 -12.71
CA GLU A 138 0.22 -14.48 -12.57
C GLU A 138 1.66 -14.61 -13.11
N LYS A 139 2.05 -13.73 -14.03
CA LYS A 139 3.35 -13.75 -14.70
C LYS A 139 4.21 -12.55 -14.29
N LYS A 140 5.52 -12.74 -14.23
CA LYS A 140 6.48 -11.64 -13.95
C LYS A 140 6.35 -10.47 -14.93
N SER A 141 5.88 -10.73 -16.16
CA SER A 141 5.71 -9.73 -17.22
C SER A 141 4.59 -8.72 -16.98
N PHE A 142 3.69 -8.92 -15.99
CA PHE A 142 2.63 -7.95 -15.72
C PHE A 142 3.14 -6.53 -15.40
N ALA A 143 4.38 -6.41 -14.91
CA ALA A 143 5.02 -5.12 -14.68
C ALA A 143 5.19 -4.30 -15.99
N GLN A 144 5.26 -4.96 -17.15
CA GLN A 144 5.30 -4.30 -18.45
C GLN A 144 3.98 -3.61 -18.79
N GLU A 145 2.83 -4.15 -18.36
CA GLU A 145 1.51 -3.52 -18.50
C GLU A 145 1.48 -2.19 -17.72
N CYS A 146 2.00 -2.19 -16.48
CA CYS A 146 2.12 -0.97 -15.70
C CYS A 146 3.04 0.03 -16.38
N PHE A 147 4.22 -0.42 -16.82
CA PHE A 147 5.20 0.45 -17.44
C PHE A 147 4.72 1.00 -18.79
N ALA A 148 3.89 0.26 -19.55
CA ALA A 148 3.30 0.75 -20.78
C ALA A 148 2.54 2.07 -20.62
N CYS A 149 1.85 2.27 -19.49
CA CYS A 149 1.25 3.55 -19.14
C CYS A 149 2.28 4.54 -18.57
N HIS A 150 3.14 4.08 -17.66
CA HIS A 150 4.07 4.96 -16.96
C HIS A 150 5.15 5.57 -17.86
N LYS A 151 5.51 4.94 -18.99
CA LYS A 151 6.45 5.51 -19.97
C LYS A 151 6.02 6.87 -20.54
N HIS A 152 4.71 7.20 -20.51
CA HIS A 152 4.21 8.52 -20.92
C HIS A 152 4.58 9.63 -19.93
N ALA A 153 4.97 9.29 -18.70
CA ALA A 153 5.47 10.22 -17.69
C ALA A 153 7.01 10.22 -17.61
N LYS A 154 7.72 9.98 -18.72
CA LYS A 154 9.19 9.90 -18.77
C LYS A 154 9.86 11.17 -18.24
N ASP A 155 9.32 12.33 -18.57
CA ASP A 155 9.89 13.64 -18.18
C ASP A 155 9.78 13.89 -16.66
N SER A 156 8.87 13.20 -15.98
CA SER A 156 8.74 13.18 -14.50
C SER A 156 9.27 11.86 -13.91
N HIS A 157 10.27 11.27 -14.55
CA HIS A 157 10.90 10.01 -14.13
C HIS A 157 9.91 8.86 -13.94
N PHE A 158 8.94 8.75 -14.91
CA PHE A 158 7.90 7.72 -14.97
C PHE A 158 6.86 7.78 -13.83
N VAL A 159 6.77 8.91 -13.11
CA VAL A 159 5.83 9.11 -12.01
C VAL A 159 4.83 10.19 -12.35
N PHE A 160 3.53 9.86 -12.42
CA PHE A 160 2.46 10.83 -12.69
C PHE A 160 2.19 11.76 -11.52
N THR A 161 2.52 11.31 -10.30
CA THR A 161 2.20 12.04 -9.08
C THR A 161 3.03 13.30 -8.94
N LYS A 162 2.35 14.44 -8.81
CA LYS A 162 2.94 15.70 -8.36
C LYS A 162 2.78 15.78 -6.84
N PRO A 163 3.87 15.98 -6.08
CA PRO A 163 3.78 16.16 -4.64
C PRO A 163 2.87 17.35 -4.29
N ALA A 164 2.00 17.16 -3.32
CA ALA A 164 1.20 18.25 -2.78
C ALA A 164 2.09 19.14 -1.89
N THR A 165 1.91 20.46 -2.00
CA THR A 165 2.54 21.39 -1.07
C THR A 165 1.90 21.26 0.30
N ILE A 166 2.74 21.07 1.32
CA ILE A 166 2.32 21.08 2.73
C ILE A 166 3.05 22.29 3.33
N PRO A 167 2.32 23.32 3.77
CA PRO A 167 2.92 24.52 4.37
C PRO A 167 3.61 24.22 5.69
#